data_16a3c20767af4a4b7ce8bb6e18b168a4
#
_entry.id   16a3c20767af4a4b7ce8bb6e18b168a4
#
_cell.length_a   1.000
_cell.length_b   1.000
_cell.length_c   1.000
_cell.angle_alpha   90.00
_cell.angle_beta   90.00
_cell.angle_gamma   90.00
#
_symmetry.space_group_name_H-M   'P 1'
#
loop_
_entity.id
_entity.type
_entity.pdbx_description
1 polymer ?
#
loop_
_entity_poly.entity_id
_entity_poly.type
_entity_poly.pdbx_seq_one_letter_code
_entity_poly.pdbx_strand_id
1 'polypeptide(L)'
;YTSKIINVGIQQNGIEDSVPEKIRKTSMDNLKLFMDEADVKTVDKFYEEDGDNLVLKDKVSEEDRDKLNDIFGKPMVIVSTLTSDSKETKAALAKMDIPEGTDPMEALSQMPPEALAAMKEQVSEKIDKMQDSIITQAGVSYVRAEYEAMGEDVDAIQMDYMKSTGLRMILMALITMMAAVCVVFLSSRV
;
A
#
# COMPACT_ATOMS: atom_id res chain seq x y z
N TYR A 1 12.41 13.42 -9.76
CA TYR A 1 11.33 13.00 -10.66
C TYR A 1 11.74 11.80 -11.54
N THR A 2 12.89 11.83 -12.18
CA THR A 2 13.36 10.71 -13.04
C THR A 2 13.44 9.39 -12.26
N SER A 3 13.94 9.42 -11.03
CA SER A 3 13.98 8.25 -10.14
C SER A 3 12.59 7.73 -9.80
N LYS A 4 11.60 8.62 -9.57
CA LYS A 4 10.21 8.23 -9.31
C LYS A 4 9.55 7.57 -10.54
N ILE A 5 9.82 8.04 -11.75
CA ILE A 5 9.31 7.40 -12.97
C ILE A 5 9.83 5.98 -13.11
N ILE A 6 11.11 5.75 -12.82
CA ILE A 6 11.70 4.42 -12.91
C ILE A 6 11.18 3.52 -11.78
N ASN A 7 11.23 3.98 -10.54
CA ASN A 7 10.84 3.14 -9.40
C ASN A 7 9.33 2.91 -9.36
N VAL A 8 8.54 3.97 -9.34
CA VAL A 8 7.08 3.86 -9.21
C VAL A 8 6.43 3.51 -10.55
N GLY A 9 6.77 4.24 -11.63
CA GLY A 9 6.14 4.03 -12.94
C GLY A 9 6.46 2.69 -13.58
N ILE A 10 7.71 2.23 -13.51
CA ILE A 10 8.15 1.00 -14.21
C ILE A 10 8.18 -0.18 -13.25
N GLN A 11 8.80 -0.05 -12.07
CA GLN A 11 8.98 -1.19 -11.15
C GLN A 11 7.74 -1.50 -10.32
N GLN A 12 6.95 -0.49 -9.97
CA GLN A 12 5.75 -0.60 -9.11
C GLN A 12 4.44 -0.45 -9.87
N ASN A 13 4.46 -0.47 -11.21
CA ASN A 13 3.27 -0.35 -12.05
C ASN A 13 2.38 0.88 -11.73
N GLY A 14 3.00 2.00 -11.37
CA GLY A 14 2.30 3.24 -11.03
C GLY A 14 1.71 3.31 -9.63
N ILE A 15 1.87 2.27 -8.81
CA ILE A 15 1.43 2.23 -7.41
C ILE A 15 2.51 2.88 -6.54
N GLU A 16 2.22 4.02 -5.93
CA GLU A 16 3.22 4.85 -5.23
C GLU A 16 3.56 4.33 -3.83
N ASP A 17 2.57 3.77 -3.13
CA ASP A 17 2.64 3.40 -1.73
C ASP A 17 1.72 2.21 -1.39
N SER A 18 1.65 1.86 -0.11
CA SER A 18 0.81 0.77 0.40
C SER A 18 -0.64 1.20 0.68
N VAL A 19 -1.07 2.38 0.20
CA VAL A 19 -2.45 2.87 0.41
C VAL A 19 -3.29 2.56 -0.83
N PRO A 20 -4.19 1.57 -0.77
CA PRO A 20 -5.03 1.23 -1.91
C PRO A 20 -6.09 2.31 -2.14
N GLU A 21 -6.23 2.80 -3.37
CA GLU A 21 -7.34 3.67 -3.76
C GLU A 21 -8.68 2.93 -3.67
N LYS A 22 -8.65 1.61 -3.90
CA LYS A 22 -9.80 0.72 -3.82
C LYS A 22 -9.36 -0.64 -3.28
N ILE A 23 -10.16 -1.24 -2.41
CA ILE A 23 -9.87 -2.53 -1.79
C ILE A 23 -11.17 -3.28 -1.50
N ARG A 24 -11.18 -4.61 -1.64
CA ARG A 24 -12.33 -5.43 -1.25
C ARG A 24 -12.57 -5.34 0.27
N LYS A 25 -13.84 -5.33 0.69
CA LYS A 25 -14.20 -5.33 2.13
C LYS A 25 -13.55 -6.49 2.87
N THR A 26 -13.59 -7.69 2.31
CA THR A 26 -12.97 -8.88 2.89
C THR A 26 -11.46 -8.74 3.09
N SER A 27 -10.76 -8.14 2.12
CA SER A 27 -9.32 -7.88 2.21
C SER A 27 -9.02 -6.81 3.26
N MET A 28 -9.82 -5.77 3.35
CA MET A 28 -9.70 -4.75 4.40
C MET A 28 -9.93 -5.35 5.80
N ASP A 29 -10.93 -6.21 5.96
CA ASP A 29 -11.20 -6.88 7.23
C ASP A 29 -10.02 -7.77 7.65
N ASN A 30 -9.40 -8.47 6.71
CA ASN A 30 -8.20 -9.26 6.96
C ASN A 30 -7.03 -8.38 7.43
N LEU A 31 -6.82 -7.21 6.83
CA LEU A 31 -5.79 -6.26 7.26
C LEU A 31 -6.08 -5.72 8.66
N LYS A 32 -7.33 -5.36 8.94
CA LYS A 32 -7.78 -4.85 10.25
C LYS A 32 -7.53 -5.84 11.40
N LEU A 33 -7.50 -7.15 11.13
CA LEU A 33 -7.12 -8.15 12.14
C LEU A 33 -5.72 -7.88 12.73
N PHE A 34 -4.82 -7.24 11.98
CA PHE A 34 -3.45 -6.96 12.38
C PHE A 34 -3.19 -5.50 12.72
N MET A 35 -4.20 -4.65 12.73
CA MET A 35 -4.16 -3.27 13.17
C MET A 35 -4.54 -3.15 14.65
N ASP A 36 -4.16 -2.06 15.28
CA ASP A 36 -4.70 -1.69 16.58
C ASP A 36 -6.02 -0.88 16.43
N GLU A 37 -6.72 -0.63 17.54
CA GLU A 37 -8.00 0.08 17.49
C GLU A 37 -7.88 1.53 16.99
N ALA A 38 -6.76 2.19 17.22
CA ALA A 38 -6.53 3.55 16.77
C ALA A 38 -6.31 3.60 15.27
N ASP A 39 -5.56 2.62 14.75
CA ASP A 39 -5.30 2.44 13.31
C ASP A 39 -6.58 2.11 12.55
N VAL A 40 -7.40 1.18 13.07
CA VAL A 40 -8.70 0.84 12.49
C VAL A 40 -9.60 2.07 12.38
N LYS A 41 -9.70 2.87 13.45
CA LYS A 41 -10.49 4.12 13.44
C LYS A 41 -9.95 5.13 12.43
N THR A 42 -8.64 5.19 12.27
CA THR A 42 -8.00 6.07 11.29
C THR A 42 -8.33 5.63 9.87
N VAL A 43 -8.20 4.33 9.56
CA VAL A 43 -8.56 3.77 8.27
C VAL A 43 -10.04 4.00 7.95
N ASP A 44 -10.95 3.71 8.87
CA ASP A 44 -12.39 3.90 8.69
C ASP A 44 -12.79 5.35 8.39
N LYS A 45 -12.03 6.31 8.89
CA LYS A 45 -12.25 7.73 8.60
C LYS A 45 -12.02 8.08 7.13
N PHE A 46 -11.04 7.44 6.50
CA PHE A 46 -10.58 7.80 5.15
C PHE A 46 -11.17 6.94 4.04
N TYR A 47 -11.84 5.85 4.36
CA TYR A 47 -12.50 4.99 3.39
C TYR A 47 -14.01 5.13 3.43
N GLU A 48 -14.66 4.91 2.30
CA GLU A 48 -16.10 4.86 2.15
C GLU A 48 -16.52 3.61 1.38
N GLU A 49 -17.76 3.16 1.58
CA GLU A 49 -18.27 1.95 0.96
C GLU A 49 -18.70 2.20 -0.49
N ASP A 50 -18.26 1.32 -1.39
CA ASP A 50 -18.69 1.25 -2.79
C ASP A 50 -19.00 -0.21 -3.15
N GLY A 51 -20.23 -0.63 -2.97
CA GLY A 51 -20.66 -2.02 -3.18
C GLY A 51 -19.92 -3.01 -2.27
N ASP A 52 -19.21 -3.96 -2.86
CA ASP A 52 -18.39 -4.94 -2.14
C ASP A 52 -16.97 -4.44 -1.83
N ASN A 53 -16.68 -3.20 -2.20
CA ASN A 53 -15.39 -2.59 -2.02
C ASN A 53 -15.44 -1.40 -1.04
N LEU A 54 -14.26 -0.97 -0.63
CA LEU A 54 -13.99 0.29 0.06
C LEU A 54 -13.13 1.15 -0.85
N VAL A 55 -13.44 2.43 -0.96
CA VAL A 55 -12.73 3.40 -1.80
C VAL A 55 -12.16 4.50 -0.92
N LEU A 56 -10.93 4.90 -1.20
CA LEU A 56 -10.27 6.00 -0.53
C LEU A 56 -10.96 7.32 -0.91
N LYS A 57 -11.25 8.17 0.06
CA LYS A 57 -11.90 9.48 -0.17
C LYS A 57 -11.00 10.43 -0.93
N ASP A 58 -11.56 11.24 -1.83
CA ASP A 58 -10.83 12.15 -2.72
C ASP A 58 -9.91 13.18 -2.03
N LYS A 59 -10.17 13.51 -0.77
CA LYS A 59 -9.47 14.58 -0.04
C LYS A 59 -8.61 14.03 1.09
N VAL A 60 -7.63 13.22 0.74
CA VAL A 60 -6.59 12.77 1.69
C VAL A 60 -5.36 13.65 1.50
N SER A 61 -4.87 14.27 2.57
CA SER A 61 -3.63 15.06 2.54
C SER A 61 -2.42 14.13 2.38
N GLU A 62 -1.29 14.66 1.89
CA GLU A 62 -0.04 13.88 1.82
C GLU A 62 0.36 13.35 3.21
N GLU A 63 0.20 14.16 4.27
CA GLU A 63 0.48 13.76 5.64
C GLU A 63 -0.41 12.59 6.12
N ASP A 64 -1.72 12.64 5.79
CA ASP A 64 -2.64 11.54 6.13
C ASP A 64 -2.35 10.30 5.30
N ARG A 65 -1.92 10.47 4.03
CA ARG A 65 -1.53 9.37 3.17
C ARG A 65 -0.26 8.67 3.68
N ASP A 66 0.74 9.43 4.13
CA ASP A 66 1.94 8.88 4.77
C ASP A 66 1.58 8.07 6.03
N LYS A 67 0.67 8.60 6.88
CA LYS A 67 0.17 7.86 8.05
C LYS A 67 -0.54 6.57 7.66
N LEU A 68 -1.40 6.61 6.63
CA LEU A 68 -2.07 5.41 6.13
C LEU A 68 -1.07 4.40 5.57
N ASN A 69 -0.04 4.86 4.88
CA ASN A 69 1.03 4.00 4.36
C ASN A 69 1.76 3.25 5.49
N ASP A 70 2.07 3.93 6.58
CA ASP A 70 2.68 3.32 7.76
C ASP A 70 1.74 2.31 8.43
N ILE A 71 0.44 2.63 8.52
CA ILE A 71 -0.60 1.74 9.07
C ILE A 71 -0.76 0.47 8.23
N PHE A 72 -0.81 0.60 6.90
CA PHE A 72 -1.05 -0.53 6.01
C PHE A 72 0.17 -1.44 5.81
N GLY A 73 1.38 -0.89 5.85
CA GLY A 73 2.60 -1.59 5.49
C GLY A 73 2.77 -2.92 6.22
N LYS A 74 2.73 -2.92 7.56
CA LYS A 74 2.91 -4.13 8.37
C LYS A 74 1.78 -5.15 8.20
N PRO A 75 0.48 -4.78 8.31
CA PRO A 75 -0.62 -5.70 8.04
C PRO A 75 -0.55 -6.37 6.67
N MET A 76 -0.18 -5.63 5.61
CA MET A 76 -0.04 -6.18 4.27
C MET A 76 1.07 -7.22 4.16
N VAL A 77 2.22 -7.00 4.82
CA VAL A 77 3.30 -8.00 4.91
C VAL A 77 2.79 -9.27 5.61
N ILE A 78 2.07 -9.12 6.71
CA ILE A 78 1.55 -10.26 7.48
C ILE A 78 0.55 -11.06 6.65
N VAL A 79 -0.47 -10.39 6.11
CA VAL A 79 -1.52 -11.06 5.34
C VAL A 79 -0.94 -11.71 4.09
N SER A 80 -0.08 -11.03 3.33
CA SER A 80 0.57 -11.60 2.14
C SER A 80 1.43 -12.83 2.48
N THR A 81 2.11 -12.81 3.63
CA THR A 81 2.89 -13.97 4.10
C THR A 81 1.99 -15.13 4.46
N LEU A 82 0.92 -14.89 5.21
CA LEU A 82 -0.01 -15.93 5.67
C LEU A 82 -0.84 -16.54 4.54
N THR A 83 -1.13 -15.77 3.50
CA THR A 83 -1.88 -16.23 2.31
C THR A 83 -0.98 -16.76 1.19
N SER A 84 0.35 -16.68 1.35
CA SER A 84 1.27 -17.20 0.36
C SER A 84 1.28 -18.74 0.34
N ASP A 85 1.38 -19.33 -0.85
CA ASP A 85 1.45 -20.79 -1.04
C ASP A 85 2.88 -21.35 -0.84
N SER A 86 3.67 -20.74 0.04
CA SER A 86 5.04 -21.17 0.32
C SER A 86 5.08 -22.35 1.31
N LYS A 87 6.13 -23.16 1.20
CA LYS A 87 6.36 -24.29 2.14
C LYS A 87 6.54 -23.79 3.58
N GLU A 88 7.16 -22.63 3.72
CA GLU A 88 7.42 -21.99 5.01
C GLU A 88 6.11 -21.54 5.66
N THR A 89 5.21 -20.96 4.88
CA THR A 89 3.87 -20.56 5.34
C THR A 89 3.06 -21.79 5.78
N LYS A 90 3.01 -22.83 4.95
CA LYS A 90 2.31 -24.09 5.29
C LYS A 90 2.86 -24.71 6.57
N ALA A 91 4.18 -24.72 6.75
CA ALA A 91 4.80 -25.22 7.98
C ALA A 91 4.50 -24.36 9.20
N ALA A 92 4.36 -23.03 9.03
CA ALA A 92 3.97 -22.13 10.10
C ALA A 92 2.50 -22.31 10.50
N LEU A 93 1.60 -22.42 9.54
CA LEU A 93 0.18 -22.67 9.76
C LEU A 93 -0.08 -24.03 10.42
N ALA A 94 0.66 -25.07 10.02
CA ALA A 94 0.59 -26.38 10.66
C ALA A 94 1.01 -26.36 12.14
N LYS A 95 1.97 -25.50 12.52
CA LYS A 95 2.36 -25.29 13.93
C LYS A 95 1.29 -24.57 14.77
N MET A 96 0.36 -23.90 14.10
CA MET A 96 -0.77 -23.18 14.70
C MET A 96 -2.04 -24.04 14.74
N ASP A 97 -1.92 -25.36 14.46
CA ASP A 97 -3.05 -26.30 14.35
C ASP A 97 -4.11 -25.90 13.32
N ILE A 98 -3.72 -25.12 12.29
CA ILE A 98 -4.60 -24.76 11.17
C ILE A 98 -4.52 -25.90 10.14
N PRO A 99 -5.64 -26.59 9.84
CA PRO A 99 -5.64 -27.71 8.90
C PRO A 99 -5.28 -27.26 7.48
N GLU A 100 -4.58 -28.15 6.75
CA GLU A 100 -4.27 -27.92 5.34
C GLU A 100 -5.56 -27.77 4.52
N GLY A 101 -5.65 -26.67 3.74
CA GLY A 101 -6.85 -26.35 2.93
C GLY A 101 -7.87 -25.45 3.62
N THR A 102 -7.65 -25.06 4.88
CA THR A 102 -8.45 -24.02 5.53
C THR A 102 -7.90 -22.64 5.14
N ASP A 103 -8.81 -21.68 4.92
CA ASP A 103 -8.38 -20.27 4.71
C ASP A 103 -7.72 -19.76 6.00
N PRO A 104 -6.44 -19.38 5.95
CA PRO A 104 -5.73 -18.92 7.15
C PRO A 104 -6.41 -17.71 7.81
N MET A 105 -7.00 -16.81 7.02
CA MET A 105 -7.64 -15.61 7.55
C MET A 105 -8.94 -15.95 8.28
N GLU A 106 -9.73 -16.90 7.76
CA GLU A 106 -10.91 -17.40 8.43
C GLU A 106 -10.56 -18.09 9.76
N ALA A 107 -9.54 -18.94 9.76
CA ALA A 107 -9.07 -19.60 10.98
C ALA A 107 -8.60 -18.59 12.04
N LEU A 108 -7.86 -17.56 11.65
CA LEU A 108 -7.39 -16.50 12.54
C LEU A 108 -8.52 -15.65 13.10
N SER A 109 -9.54 -15.35 12.30
CA SER A 109 -10.71 -14.59 12.76
C SER A 109 -11.53 -15.31 13.84
N GLN A 110 -11.42 -16.65 13.91
CA GLN A 110 -12.11 -17.50 14.90
C GLN A 110 -11.24 -17.80 16.12
N MET A 111 -9.99 -17.34 16.14
CA MET A 111 -9.10 -17.55 17.30
C MET A 111 -9.54 -16.74 18.52
N PRO A 112 -9.28 -17.26 19.74
CA PRO A 112 -9.45 -16.48 20.95
C PRO A 112 -8.62 -15.18 20.89
N PRO A 113 -9.17 -14.04 21.36
CA PRO A 113 -8.49 -12.75 21.29
C PRO A 113 -7.07 -12.74 21.88
N GLU A 114 -6.87 -13.50 22.96
CA GLU A 114 -5.56 -13.62 23.63
C GLU A 114 -4.52 -14.33 22.74
N ALA A 115 -4.93 -15.39 22.03
CA ALA A 115 -4.04 -16.13 21.12
C ALA A 115 -3.69 -15.27 19.88
N LEU A 116 -4.67 -14.54 19.35
CA LEU A 116 -4.45 -13.61 18.26
C LEU A 116 -3.52 -12.45 18.66
N ALA A 117 -3.67 -11.91 19.87
CA ALA A 117 -2.82 -10.84 20.38
C ALA A 117 -1.36 -11.32 20.55
N ALA A 118 -1.14 -12.50 21.13
CA ALA A 118 0.19 -13.08 21.27
C ALA A 118 0.86 -13.33 19.91
N MET A 119 0.10 -13.79 18.93
CA MET A 119 0.59 -13.97 17.56
C MET A 119 0.97 -12.64 16.90
N LYS A 120 0.12 -11.62 17.04
CA LYS A 120 0.40 -10.26 16.53
C LYS A 120 1.72 -9.72 17.07
N GLU A 121 1.95 -9.86 18.39
CA GLU A 121 3.18 -9.39 19.03
C GLU A 121 4.40 -10.10 18.47
N GLN A 122 4.39 -11.44 18.37
CA GLN A 122 5.50 -12.21 17.81
C GLN A 122 5.81 -11.88 16.35
N VAL A 123 4.77 -11.65 15.54
CA VAL A 123 4.93 -11.30 14.12
C VAL A 123 5.43 -9.86 13.99
N SER A 124 4.89 -8.92 14.78
CA SER A 124 5.31 -7.53 14.79
C SER A 124 6.80 -7.39 15.09
N GLU A 125 7.32 -8.09 16.13
CA GLU A 125 8.75 -8.09 16.46
C GLU A 125 9.66 -8.53 15.31
N LYS A 126 9.19 -9.44 14.47
CA LYS A 126 9.95 -9.88 13.29
C LYS A 126 9.93 -8.84 12.17
N ILE A 127 8.76 -8.21 11.96
CA ILE A 127 8.59 -7.19 10.93
C ILE A 127 9.32 -5.90 11.32
N ASP A 128 9.34 -5.54 12.59
CA ASP A 128 10.08 -4.36 13.11
C ASP A 128 11.59 -4.43 12.85
N LYS A 129 12.12 -5.62 12.58
CA LYS A 129 13.52 -5.82 12.17
C LYS A 129 13.73 -5.73 10.66
N MET A 130 12.66 -5.63 9.87
CA MET A 130 12.74 -5.46 8.42
C MET A 130 13.02 -3.99 8.07
N GLN A 131 13.67 -3.79 6.94
CA GLN A 131 13.86 -2.43 6.42
C GLN A 131 12.54 -1.88 5.88
N ASP A 132 12.27 -0.59 6.11
CA ASP A 132 11.06 0.09 5.65
C ASP A 132 10.83 -0.07 4.14
N SER A 133 11.92 -0.08 3.35
CA SER A 133 11.85 -0.31 1.91
C SER A 133 11.27 -1.68 1.52
N ILE A 134 11.53 -2.71 2.32
CA ILE A 134 11.00 -4.07 2.10
C ILE A 134 9.51 -4.08 2.45
N ILE A 135 9.13 -3.42 3.55
CA ILE A 135 7.72 -3.29 3.99
C ILE A 135 6.92 -2.56 2.90
N THR A 136 7.43 -1.42 2.41
CA THR A 136 6.78 -0.65 1.34
C THR A 136 6.64 -1.46 0.05
N GLN A 137 7.67 -2.17 -0.39
CA GLN A 137 7.60 -3.01 -1.59
C GLN A 137 6.59 -4.15 -1.45
N ALA A 138 6.53 -4.78 -0.28
CA ALA A 138 5.54 -5.82 0.00
C ALA A 138 4.12 -5.25 0.01
N GLY A 139 3.91 -4.06 0.59
CA GLY A 139 2.64 -3.35 0.57
C GLY A 139 2.19 -2.99 -0.85
N VAL A 140 3.08 -2.43 -1.67
CA VAL A 140 2.81 -2.14 -3.09
C VAL A 140 2.45 -3.41 -3.86
N SER A 141 3.16 -4.51 -3.60
CA SER A 141 2.85 -5.81 -4.23
C SER A 141 1.48 -6.34 -3.81
N TYR A 142 1.09 -6.14 -2.55
CA TYR A 142 -0.23 -6.49 -2.04
C TYR A 142 -1.33 -5.67 -2.73
N VAL A 143 -1.18 -4.34 -2.81
CA VAL A 143 -2.12 -3.44 -3.50
C VAL A 143 -2.29 -3.84 -4.96
N ARG A 144 -1.17 -4.15 -5.64
CA ARG A 144 -1.20 -4.63 -7.01
C ARG A 144 -2.01 -5.92 -7.16
N ALA A 145 -1.75 -6.93 -6.31
CA ALA A 145 -2.47 -8.20 -6.34
C ALA A 145 -3.97 -8.01 -6.06
N GLU A 146 -4.31 -7.06 -5.19
CA GLU A 146 -5.70 -6.70 -4.89
C GLU A 146 -6.40 -6.09 -6.11
N TYR A 147 -5.74 -5.18 -6.84
CA TYR A 147 -6.27 -4.60 -8.07
C TYR A 147 -6.47 -5.66 -9.16
N GLU A 148 -5.50 -6.55 -9.36
CA GLU A 148 -5.61 -7.69 -10.29
C GLU A 148 -6.79 -8.60 -9.91
N ALA A 149 -6.99 -8.87 -8.61
CA ALA A 149 -8.10 -9.69 -8.12
C ALA A 149 -9.48 -9.02 -8.29
N MET A 150 -9.54 -7.70 -8.28
CA MET A 150 -10.76 -6.93 -8.60
C MET A 150 -11.01 -6.78 -10.10
N GLY A 151 -10.07 -7.21 -10.95
CA GLY A 151 -10.14 -7.05 -12.41
C GLY A 151 -9.80 -5.65 -12.89
N GLU A 152 -9.13 -4.84 -12.06
CA GLU A 152 -8.63 -3.53 -12.45
C GLU A 152 -7.44 -3.68 -13.43
N ASP A 153 -7.37 -2.79 -14.42
CA ASP A 153 -6.30 -2.77 -15.42
C ASP A 153 -5.06 -2.09 -14.83
N VAL A 154 -4.15 -2.87 -14.27
CA VAL A 154 -2.89 -2.37 -13.68
C VAL A 154 -2.01 -1.68 -14.71
N ASP A 155 -2.05 -2.08 -15.98
CA ASP A 155 -1.30 -1.44 -17.06
C ASP A 155 -1.87 -0.04 -17.37
N ALA A 156 -3.19 0.13 -17.26
CA ALA A 156 -3.84 1.44 -17.36
C ALA A 156 -3.43 2.35 -16.19
N ILE A 157 -3.37 1.84 -14.96
CA ILE A 157 -2.90 2.58 -13.78
C ILE A 157 -1.46 3.04 -13.99
N GLN A 158 -0.58 2.15 -14.46
CA GLN A 158 0.81 2.47 -14.78
C GLN A 158 0.90 3.57 -15.83
N MET A 159 0.14 3.45 -16.91
CA MET A 159 0.13 4.42 -18.00
C MET A 159 -0.34 5.79 -17.54
N ASP A 160 -1.38 5.85 -16.71
CA ASP A 160 -1.91 7.12 -16.18
C ASP A 160 -0.91 7.79 -15.23
N TYR A 161 -0.26 7.04 -14.36
CA TYR A 161 0.83 7.53 -13.53
C TYR A 161 1.98 8.10 -14.36
N MET A 162 2.42 7.39 -15.41
CA MET A 162 3.49 7.83 -16.29
C MET A 162 3.10 9.12 -17.04
N LYS A 163 1.87 9.21 -17.54
CA LYS A 163 1.36 10.42 -18.22
C LYS A 163 1.30 11.61 -17.26
N SER A 164 0.73 11.45 -16.08
CA SER A 164 0.58 12.53 -15.10
C SER A 164 1.94 13.03 -14.61
N THR A 165 2.86 12.13 -14.30
CA THR A 165 4.21 12.47 -13.84
C THR A 165 5.04 13.08 -14.96
N GLY A 166 4.96 12.56 -16.18
CA GLY A 166 5.60 13.12 -17.35
C GLY A 166 5.12 14.54 -17.66
N LEU A 167 3.80 14.78 -17.59
CA LEU A 167 3.23 16.11 -17.76
C LEU A 167 3.71 17.10 -16.67
N ARG A 168 3.77 16.66 -15.42
CA ARG A 168 4.33 17.48 -14.31
C ARG A 168 5.80 17.84 -14.56
N MET A 169 6.60 16.92 -15.08
CA MET A 169 8.00 17.19 -15.43
C MET A 169 8.13 18.24 -16.54
N ILE A 170 7.33 18.14 -17.59
CA ILE A 170 7.31 19.11 -18.67
C ILE A 170 6.91 20.51 -18.15
N LEU A 171 5.88 20.57 -17.30
CA LEU A 171 5.44 21.81 -16.69
C LEU A 171 6.53 22.45 -15.83
N MET A 172 7.22 21.67 -15.00
CA MET A 172 8.33 22.15 -14.17
C MET A 172 9.50 22.63 -15.03
N ALA A 173 9.83 21.95 -16.13
CA ALA A 173 10.86 22.37 -17.07
C ALA A 173 10.49 23.71 -17.74
N LEU A 174 9.23 23.92 -18.13
CA LEU A 174 8.76 25.19 -18.68
C LEU A 174 8.85 26.33 -17.66
N ILE A 175 8.45 26.09 -16.40
CA ILE A 175 8.55 27.09 -15.33
C ILE A 175 10.01 27.49 -15.11
N THR A 176 10.94 26.53 -15.04
CA THR A 176 12.38 26.81 -14.87
C THR A 176 12.95 27.58 -16.07
N MET A 177 12.52 27.23 -17.27
CA MET A 177 12.95 27.96 -18.49
C MET A 177 12.44 29.42 -18.51
N MET A 178 11.18 29.63 -18.14
CA MET A 178 10.61 30.98 -18.00
C MET A 178 11.35 31.82 -16.95
N ALA A 179 11.64 31.21 -15.77
CA ALA A 179 12.40 31.87 -14.71
C ALA A 179 13.80 32.30 -15.21
N ALA A 180 14.50 31.42 -15.93
CA ALA A 180 15.82 31.72 -16.50
C ALA A 180 15.76 32.88 -17.50
N VAL A 181 14.77 32.90 -18.40
CA VAL A 181 14.55 34.00 -19.37
C VAL A 181 14.25 35.30 -18.63
N CYS A 182 13.44 35.30 -17.59
CA CYS A 182 13.16 36.48 -16.77
C CYS A 182 14.43 37.04 -16.12
N VAL A 183 15.28 36.18 -15.56
CA VAL A 183 16.56 36.57 -14.95
C VAL A 183 17.49 37.25 -15.98
N VAL A 184 17.63 36.64 -17.16
CA VAL A 184 18.47 37.21 -18.25
C VAL A 184 17.89 38.57 -18.73
N PHE A 185 16.58 38.66 -18.86
CA PHE A 185 15.92 39.91 -19.29
C PHE A 185 16.10 41.03 -18.26
N LEU A 186 15.95 40.72 -16.96
CA LEU A 186 16.18 41.70 -15.90
C LEU A 186 17.63 42.12 -15.80
N SER A 187 18.59 41.19 -15.96
CA SER A 187 20.03 41.48 -15.94
C SER A 187 20.48 42.32 -17.14
N SER A 188 19.80 42.25 -18.28
CA SER A 188 20.13 43.03 -19.48
C SER A 188 19.59 44.47 -19.42
N ARG A 189 18.73 44.79 -18.46
CA ARG A 189 18.16 46.12 -18.24
C ARG A 189 18.84 46.95 -17.15
N VAL A 190 19.77 46.40 -16.42
CA VAL A 190 20.63 47.05 -15.42
C VAL A 190 21.95 47.41 -16.08
#